data_da5f2fa6163dbdfedb79c793cdf200df
#
_entry.id   da5f2fa6163dbdfedb79c793cdf200df
#
_cell.length_a   1.000
_cell.length_b   1.000
_cell.length_c   1.000
_cell.angle_alpha   90.00
_cell.angle_beta   90.00
_cell.angle_gamma   90.00
#
_symmetry.space_group_name_H-M   'P 1'
#
loop_
_entity.id
_entity.type
_entity.pdbx_description
1 polymer ?
#
loop_
_entity_poly.entity_id
_entity_poly.type
_entity_poly.pdbx_seq_one_letter_code
_entity_poly.pdbx_strand_id
1 'polypeptide(L)'
;MKRPMLVWLAVIVLIGSAGWGPMARANDAEQAEAQADKKNAAPAVNLASGKSYTLATPYPPDALFGKTESSHPDDTGRQLTDGQFGTVFSDSAFVGRLWQGSRIVTIDLETPSTVEEIYIHVLQDNANGIFFPSKVQFALSNDGMKWQHLKEGASQLPTTEAGPVRQKIGIDGIHTVARYVKVEVPVESWLFMDEIEVMGSPDERGKKLHPDKGPKRDTGYPKQGSKEAGRMSNQVLLYTGAWPYEPADWISYTKEDLKPYVTYVDRNQVSQDYMFDGFVFLPYGPLLNGANFAANTAKPTNKADWEEHLNRLFRDDYDLGALNQAVGEAKAARKDRKYTAKVVITIPYPRVDQSDFGDVDGDGVSENMNVKEVGEEQALINRQKVVTWYVDEVYRRWAAAGYEHLELPAFYWYSEFMSRQTTVNEDALIRWTSDYVHRKGAKLQWIPYYFARGWSDWKANGFDTALMQPNYTFHNTDEDRLDAIAQAAYDHGMGVEIEMSDAVLTNEAVRGKYYAYLNKGVEHGYMNSFKAFYQQVKTLKQAAESNDPAAREVYDKTYQYLKGTYAP
;
A
#
# COMPACT_ATOMS: atom_id res chain seq x y z
N MET A 1 22.70 -37.20 47.33
CA MET A 1 21.87 -37.78 48.37
C MET A 1 20.55 -37.06 48.49
N LYS A 2 19.48 -37.84 48.49
CA LYS A 2 18.09 -37.51 48.84
C LYS A 2 17.29 -36.56 47.93
N ARG A 3 16.47 -37.16 47.05
CA ARG A 3 15.22 -36.65 46.49
C ARG A 3 14.12 -36.67 47.57
N PRO A 4 13.12 -35.79 47.55
CA PRO A 4 11.82 -36.09 48.13
C PRO A 4 10.76 -36.41 47.05
N MET A 5 9.95 -37.36 47.44
CA MET A 5 8.80 -38.00 46.80
C MET A 5 7.61 -37.04 46.68
N LEU A 6 6.96 -37.00 45.51
CA LEU A 6 5.62 -36.44 45.34
C LEU A 6 4.56 -37.39 45.88
N VAL A 7 3.74 -36.90 46.79
CA VAL A 7 2.53 -37.57 47.29
C VAL A 7 1.33 -37.10 46.46
N TRP A 8 0.63 -38.04 45.83
CA TRP A 8 -0.67 -37.85 45.21
C TRP A 8 -1.76 -37.94 46.27
N LEU A 9 -2.54 -36.87 46.44
CA LEU A 9 -3.80 -36.92 47.20
C LEU A 9 -4.96 -37.11 46.21
N ALA A 10 -5.59 -38.24 46.24
CA ALA A 10 -6.85 -38.51 45.55
C ALA A 10 -8.00 -37.97 46.42
N VAL A 11 -8.71 -36.96 45.89
CA VAL A 11 -9.98 -36.51 46.48
C VAL A 11 -11.11 -37.23 45.77
N ILE A 12 -11.77 -38.14 46.45
CA ILE A 12 -13.02 -38.77 46.03
C ILE A 12 -14.15 -37.78 46.36
N VAL A 13 -14.79 -37.19 45.35
CA VAL A 13 -16.03 -36.45 45.51
C VAL A 13 -17.18 -37.37 45.10
N LEU A 14 -17.97 -37.73 46.08
CA LEU A 14 -19.30 -38.36 45.88
C LEU A 14 -20.23 -37.29 45.30
N ILE A 15 -20.61 -37.42 44.04
CA ILE A 15 -21.64 -36.59 43.40
C ILE A 15 -22.95 -37.41 43.43
N GLY A 16 -23.88 -36.91 44.18
CA GLY A 16 -25.25 -37.42 44.24
C GLY A 16 -25.96 -37.21 42.89
N SER A 17 -26.74 -38.21 42.49
CA SER A 17 -27.61 -38.22 41.34
C SER A 17 -28.74 -37.18 41.50
N ALA A 18 -28.63 -36.03 40.78
CA ALA A 18 -29.73 -35.13 40.54
C ALA A 18 -29.85 -34.86 39.04
N GLY A 19 -30.95 -35.27 38.51
CA GLY A 19 -31.62 -35.06 37.23
C GLY A 19 -30.91 -34.25 36.14
N TRP A 20 -30.41 -34.87 35.13
CA TRP A 20 -30.17 -34.27 33.83
C TRP A 20 -31.49 -34.34 33.05
N GLY A 21 -32.23 -33.21 33.07
CA GLY A 21 -33.39 -32.97 32.23
C GLY A 21 -33.00 -32.31 30.91
N PRO A 22 -33.86 -31.84 30.10
CA PRO A 22 -34.01 -31.90 28.64
C PRO A 22 -32.93 -31.29 27.74
N MET A 23 -31.79 -30.73 28.24
CA MET A 23 -30.73 -30.16 27.38
C MET A 23 -29.90 -31.20 26.61
N ALA A 24 -29.71 -32.40 27.16
CA ALA A 24 -28.96 -33.44 26.45
C ALA A 24 -29.75 -33.99 25.25
N ARG A 25 -31.07 -34.05 25.36
CA ARG A 25 -31.94 -34.52 24.27
C ARG A 25 -32.07 -33.53 23.10
N ALA A 26 -31.88 -32.22 23.33
CA ALA A 26 -31.94 -31.22 22.27
C ALA A 26 -30.66 -31.31 21.38
N ASN A 27 -29.48 -31.46 22.00
CA ASN A 27 -28.23 -31.64 21.25
C ASN A 27 -28.18 -32.94 20.44
N ASP A 28 -28.71 -34.04 21.00
CA ASP A 28 -28.76 -35.33 20.30
C ASP A 28 -29.77 -35.30 19.13
N ALA A 29 -30.86 -34.56 19.26
CA ALA A 29 -31.85 -34.38 18.20
C ALA A 29 -31.29 -33.48 17.06
N GLU A 30 -30.62 -32.38 17.42
CA GLU A 30 -29.98 -31.49 16.46
C GLU A 30 -28.82 -32.17 15.72
N GLN A 31 -28.04 -33.02 16.39
CA GLN A 31 -27.00 -33.82 15.75
C GLN A 31 -27.58 -34.97 14.89
N ALA A 32 -28.71 -35.54 15.29
CA ALA A 32 -29.39 -36.58 14.50
C ALA A 32 -30.09 -36.00 13.27
N GLU A 33 -30.68 -34.80 13.36
CA GLU A 33 -31.20 -34.08 12.19
C GLU A 33 -30.09 -33.65 11.24
N ALA A 34 -28.97 -33.13 11.74
CA ALA A 34 -27.81 -32.78 10.92
C ALA A 34 -27.15 -34.01 10.24
N GLN A 35 -27.21 -35.19 10.88
CA GLN A 35 -26.76 -36.45 10.25
C GLN A 35 -27.76 -37.04 9.28
N ALA A 36 -29.06 -36.86 9.52
CA ALA A 36 -30.13 -37.30 8.59
C ALA A 36 -30.16 -36.42 7.33
N ASP A 37 -29.93 -35.12 7.45
CA ASP A 37 -29.82 -34.20 6.31
C ASP A 37 -28.60 -34.50 5.45
N LYS A 38 -27.45 -34.89 6.03
CA LYS A 38 -26.27 -35.34 5.28
C LYS A 38 -26.49 -36.67 4.51
N LYS A 39 -27.38 -37.49 4.99
CA LYS A 39 -27.68 -38.81 4.35
C LYS A 39 -28.64 -38.69 3.17
N ASN A 40 -29.43 -37.64 3.07
CA ASN A 40 -30.40 -37.38 2.00
C ASN A 40 -30.01 -36.23 1.07
N ALA A 41 -28.83 -35.61 1.26
CA ALA A 41 -28.34 -34.57 0.38
C ALA A 41 -27.99 -35.18 -1.01
N ALA A 42 -28.51 -34.58 -2.07
CA ALA A 42 -28.00 -34.84 -3.40
C ALA A 42 -26.48 -34.57 -3.42
N PRO A 43 -25.69 -35.35 -4.20
CA PRO A 43 -24.26 -35.10 -4.29
C PRO A 43 -24.00 -33.64 -4.71
N ALA A 44 -23.04 -32.99 -4.05
CA ALA A 44 -22.65 -31.62 -4.38
C ALA A 44 -22.15 -31.58 -5.84
N VAL A 45 -22.67 -30.64 -6.61
CA VAL A 45 -22.29 -30.38 -8.00
C VAL A 45 -21.70 -28.99 -8.14
N ASN A 46 -20.90 -28.75 -9.18
CA ASN A 46 -20.45 -27.41 -9.50
C ASN A 46 -21.61 -26.60 -10.12
N LEU A 47 -22.27 -25.77 -9.34
CA LEU A 47 -23.41 -24.94 -9.75
C LEU A 47 -23.01 -23.86 -10.77
N ALA A 48 -21.72 -23.49 -10.81
CA ALA A 48 -21.18 -22.51 -11.75
C ALA A 48 -20.85 -23.08 -13.12
N SER A 49 -20.83 -24.43 -13.27
CA SER A 49 -20.39 -25.08 -14.50
C SER A 49 -21.14 -24.55 -15.73
N GLY A 50 -20.40 -24.00 -16.71
CA GLY A 50 -20.91 -23.46 -17.96
C GLY A 50 -21.74 -22.16 -17.82
N LYS A 51 -21.84 -21.57 -16.62
CA LYS A 51 -22.56 -20.31 -16.42
C LYS A 51 -21.77 -19.12 -16.95
N SER A 52 -22.49 -18.10 -17.41
CA SER A 52 -21.88 -16.82 -17.72
C SER A 52 -21.62 -16.01 -16.47
N TYR A 53 -20.64 -15.13 -16.54
CA TYR A 53 -20.30 -14.19 -15.48
C TYR A 53 -20.00 -12.80 -16.04
N THR A 54 -19.96 -11.82 -15.17
CA THR A 54 -19.34 -10.52 -15.46
C THR A 54 -17.98 -10.45 -14.79
N LEU A 55 -17.01 -9.84 -15.48
CA LEU A 55 -15.67 -9.58 -14.97
C LEU A 55 -15.42 -8.06 -15.02
N ALA A 56 -15.30 -7.44 -13.86
CA ALA A 56 -15.19 -5.99 -13.72
C ALA A 56 -13.97 -5.59 -12.88
N THR A 57 -13.55 -4.34 -13.03
CA THR A 57 -12.65 -3.65 -12.09
C THR A 57 -13.48 -2.83 -11.10
N PRO A 58 -13.02 -2.62 -9.86
CA PRO A 58 -13.74 -1.79 -8.89
C PRO A 58 -13.70 -0.29 -9.21
N TYR A 59 -12.74 0.13 -10.03
CA TYR A 59 -12.48 1.51 -10.43
C TYR A 59 -12.44 1.63 -11.96
N PRO A 60 -12.47 2.86 -12.53
CA PRO A 60 -12.30 3.06 -13.96
C PRO A 60 -11.11 2.28 -14.53
N PRO A 61 -11.29 1.55 -15.64
CA PRO A 61 -10.23 0.71 -16.20
C PRO A 61 -9.12 1.57 -16.82
N ASP A 62 -7.88 1.14 -16.65
CA ASP A 62 -6.71 1.78 -17.25
C ASP A 62 -6.46 1.22 -18.66
N ALA A 63 -6.51 2.09 -19.66
CA ALA A 63 -6.36 1.71 -21.07
C ALA A 63 -5.01 1.04 -21.39
N LEU A 64 -3.92 1.46 -20.72
CA LEU A 64 -2.60 0.86 -20.91
C LEU A 64 -2.59 -0.60 -20.46
N PHE A 65 -3.13 -0.87 -19.27
CA PHE A 65 -3.19 -2.23 -18.74
C PHE A 65 -4.21 -3.08 -19.45
N GLY A 66 -5.37 -2.52 -19.83
CA GLY A 66 -6.37 -3.21 -20.64
C GLY A 66 -5.82 -3.68 -21.99
N LYS A 67 -4.99 -2.89 -22.64
CA LYS A 67 -4.29 -3.30 -23.87
C LYS A 67 -3.32 -4.45 -23.62
N THR A 68 -2.62 -4.46 -22.50
CA THR A 68 -1.70 -5.56 -22.16
C THR A 68 -2.47 -6.83 -21.79
N GLU A 69 -3.59 -6.71 -21.09
CA GLU A 69 -4.48 -7.82 -20.73
C GLU A 69 -5.08 -8.54 -21.96
N SER A 70 -5.20 -7.84 -23.09
CA SER A 70 -5.71 -8.42 -24.33
C SER A 70 -4.87 -9.58 -24.90
N SER A 71 -3.65 -9.79 -24.38
CA SER A 71 -2.84 -10.98 -24.68
C SER A 71 -3.31 -12.26 -23.97
N HIS A 72 -4.14 -12.12 -22.93
CA HIS A 72 -4.73 -13.22 -22.17
C HIS A 72 -6.23 -12.95 -21.95
N PRO A 73 -7.01 -12.99 -23.05
CA PRO A 73 -8.41 -12.57 -23.04
C PRO A 73 -9.30 -13.56 -22.32
N ASP A 74 -10.53 -13.14 -22.08
CA ASP A 74 -11.67 -13.99 -21.81
C ASP A 74 -12.56 -14.00 -23.07
N ASP A 75 -12.30 -14.90 -23.98
CA ASP A 75 -12.93 -14.93 -25.31
C ASP A 75 -14.40 -15.35 -25.28
N THR A 76 -14.80 -16.08 -24.25
CA THR A 76 -16.13 -16.70 -24.19
C THR A 76 -17.06 -16.10 -23.15
N GLY A 77 -16.53 -15.35 -22.17
CA GLY A 77 -17.26 -14.95 -20.96
C GLY A 77 -17.68 -16.14 -20.10
N ARG A 78 -17.01 -17.28 -20.28
CA ARG A 78 -17.24 -18.55 -19.57
C ARG A 78 -15.97 -19.31 -19.25
N GLN A 79 -14.78 -18.78 -19.59
CA GLN A 79 -13.51 -19.46 -19.33
C GLN A 79 -13.28 -19.75 -17.85
N LEU A 80 -13.84 -18.95 -16.95
CA LEU A 80 -13.75 -19.20 -15.51
C LEU A 80 -14.82 -20.17 -14.98
N THR A 81 -15.59 -20.84 -15.85
CA THR A 81 -16.67 -21.77 -15.46
C THR A 81 -16.82 -22.95 -16.43
N ASP A 82 -15.88 -23.13 -17.36
CA ASP A 82 -15.98 -24.13 -18.43
C ASP A 82 -15.37 -25.49 -18.09
N GLY A 83 -14.74 -25.60 -16.92
CA GLY A 83 -14.10 -26.83 -16.45
C GLY A 83 -12.75 -27.09 -17.12
N GLN A 84 -12.16 -26.13 -17.83
CA GLN A 84 -10.85 -26.25 -18.45
C GLN A 84 -9.76 -25.71 -17.52
N PHE A 85 -8.67 -26.44 -17.42
CA PHE A 85 -7.57 -26.10 -16.52
C PHE A 85 -6.26 -25.96 -17.30
N GLY A 86 -5.59 -24.83 -17.10
CA GLY A 86 -4.26 -24.59 -17.64
C GLY A 86 -3.15 -25.15 -16.74
N THR A 87 -1.93 -25.18 -17.22
CA THR A 87 -0.72 -25.61 -16.49
C THR A 87 0.37 -24.54 -16.48
N VAL A 88 0.47 -23.76 -17.54
CA VAL A 88 1.40 -22.64 -17.70
C VAL A 88 0.65 -21.42 -18.21
N PHE A 89 1.16 -20.24 -17.96
CA PHE A 89 0.45 -18.98 -18.24
C PHE A 89 0.08 -18.77 -19.72
N SER A 90 0.75 -19.45 -20.64
CA SER A 90 0.44 -19.41 -22.08
C SER A 90 -0.74 -20.28 -22.50
N ASP A 91 -1.29 -21.11 -21.59
CA ASP A 91 -2.45 -21.93 -21.91
C ASP A 91 -3.70 -21.05 -22.04
N SER A 92 -4.50 -21.30 -23.09
CA SER A 92 -5.71 -20.52 -23.39
C SER A 92 -6.84 -20.68 -22.37
N ALA A 93 -6.74 -21.63 -21.45
CA ALA A 93 -7.66 -21.76 -20.33
C ALA A 93 -7.54 -20.59 -19.34
N PHE A 94 -6.36 -19.95 -19.26
CA PHE A 94 -6.16 -18.85 -18.33
C PHE A 94 -6.68 -17.51 -18.85
N VAL A 95 -7.39 -16.81 -17.97
CA VAL A 95 -7.73 -15.40 -18.10
C VAL A 95 -6.71 -14.60 -17.30
N GLY A 96 -5.88 -13.80 -17.98
CA GLY A 96 -4.84 -12.96 -17.37
C GLY A 96 -5.33 -11.53 -17.07
N ARG A 97 -5.05 -11.01 -15.89
CA ARG A 97 -5.39 -9.62 -15.49
C ARG A 97 -4.22 -8.95 -14.81
N LEU A 98 -4.03 -7.66 -15.12
CA LEU A 98 -2.86 -6.89 -14.72
C LEU A 98 -3.26 -5.69 -13.86
N TRP A 99 -2.69 -5.53 -12.68
CA TRP A 99 -2.86 -4.42 -11.73
C TRP A 99 -4.32 -3.91 -11.58
N GLN A 100 -4.56 -2.60 -11.46
CA GLN A 100 -5.88 -1.95 -11.36
C GLN A 100 -6.70 -2.36 -10.12
N GLY A 101 -6.02 -2.64 -9.01
CA GLY A 101 -6.63 -2.95 -7.72
C GLY A 101 -7.08 -4.40 -7.59
N SER A 102 -8.31 -4.73 -7.99
CA SER A 102 -8.84 -6.09 -7.94
C SER A 102 -9.64 -6.43 -9.19
N ARG A 103 -10.08 -7.69 -9.29
CA ARG A 103 -11.09 -8.14 -10.26
C ARG A 103 -12.29 -8.70 -9.52
N ILE A 104 -13.46 -8.32 -9.99
CA ILE A 104 -14.74 -8.73 -9.44
C ILE A 104 -15.42 -9.62 -10.46
N VAL A 105 -15.51 -10.91 -10.16
CA VAL A 105 -16.28 -11.88 -10.94
C VAL A 105 -17.64 -12.06 -10.27
N THR A 106 -18.73 -11.86 -11.03
CA THR A 106 -20.09 -12.10 -10.55
C THR A 106 -20.74 -13.16 -11.44
N ILE A 107 -21.06 -14.29 -10.84
CA ILE A 107 -21.70 -15.44 -11.50
C ILE A 107 -23.19 -15.45 -11.16
N ASP A 108 -24.07 -15.55 -12.17
CA ASP A 108 -25.50 -15.82 -11.98
C ASP A 108 -25.74 -17.33 -12.08
N LEU A 109 -26.10 -17.98 -11.00
CA LEU A 109 -26.47 -19.39 -10.96
C LEU A 109 -27.82 -19.67 -11.65
N GLU A 110 -28.53 -18.61 -12.11
CA GLU A 110 -29.84 -18.60 -12.77
C GLU A 110 -31.00 -18.92 -11.83
N THR A 111 -30.80 -19.82 -10.89
CA THR A 111 -31.79 -20.20 -9.87
C THR A 111 -31.16 -20.14 -8.48
N PRO A 112 -31.93 -19.76 -7.44
CA PRO A 112 -31.47 -19.90 -6.07
C PRO A 112 -31.09 -21.36 -5.79
N SER A 113 -29.91 -21.55 -5.23
CA SER A 113 -29.33 -22.87 -4.94
C SER A 113 -28.60 -22.83 -3.60
N THR A 114 -28.51 -23.96 -2.92
CA THR A 114 -27.72 -24.08 -1.69
C THR A 114 -26.24 -24.14 -2.04
N VAL A 115 -25.51 -23.09 -1.72
CA VAL A 115 -24.06 -22.98 -1.90
C VAL A 115 -23.36 -23.52 -0.66
N GLU A 116 -22.44 -24.46 -0.84
CA GLU A 116 -21.66 -25.11 0.23
C GLU A 116 -20.20 -24.65 0.28
N GLU A 117 -19.58 -24.49 -0.89
CA GLU A 117 -18.18 -24.14 -1.04
C GLU A 117 -17.99 -23.25 -2.27
N ILE A 118 -17.02 -22.34 -2.21
CA ILE A 118 -16.62 -21.50 -3.35
C ILE A 118 -15.10 -21.53 -3.44
N TYR A 119 -14.58 -21.78 -4.65
CA TYR A 119 -13.15 -21.82 -4.92
C TYR A 119 -12.82 -21.11 -6.22
N ILE A 120 -11.63 -20.50 -6.25
CA ILE A 120 -11.00 -20.01 -7.48
C ILE A 120 -9.67 -20.73 -7.68
N HIS A 121 -9.39 -21.12 -8.92
CA HIS A 121 -8.11 -21.69 -9.31
C HIS A 121 -7.22 -20.61 -9.89
N VAL A 122 -6.02 -20.50 -9.39
CA VAL A 122 -5.05 -19.45 -9.72
C VAL A 122 -3.66 -20.06 -9.97
N LEU A 123 -2.88 -19.38 -10.80
CA LEU A 123 -1.49 -19.71 -11.13
C LEU A 123 -0.53 -18.77 -10.41
N GLN A 124 0.60 -19.30 -9.95
CA GLN A 124 1.79 -18.53 -9.60
C GLN A 124 2.95 -18.95 -10.49
N ASP A 125 3.64 -17.95 -11.05
CA ASP A 125 4.88 -18.09 -11.82
C ASP A 125 5.71 -16.81 -11.60
N ASN A 126 6.59 -16.85 -10.61
CA ASN A 126 7.34 -15.68 -10.15
C ASN A 126 8.26 -15.12 -11.24
N ALA A 127 8.79 -15.98 -12.12
CA ALA A 127 9.66 -15.54 -13.22
C ALA A 127 8.92 -14.66 -14.23
N ASN A 128 7.60 -14.84 -14.36
CA ASN A 128 6.73 -14.08 -15.24
C ASN A 128 5.90 -13.00 -14.51
N GLY A 129 6.20 -12.74 -13.24
CA GLY A 129 5.51 -11.73 -12.45
C GLY A 129 4.07 -12.09 -12.09
N ILE A 130 3.72 -13.37 -12.09
CA ILE A 130 2.41 -13.91 -11.76
C ILE A 130 2.44 -14.39 -10.31
N PHE A 131 1.55 -13.84 -9.48
CA PHE A 131 1.54 -14.12 -8.05
C PHE A 131 0.15 -14.53 -7.58
N PHE A 132 0.09 -15.41 -6.58
CA PHE A 132 -1.16 -15.67 -5.88
C PHE A 132 -1.68 -14.39 -5.23
N PRO A 133 -3.01 -14.19 -5.23
CA PRO A 133 -3.60 -13.08 -4.50
C PRO A 133 -3.33 -13.23 -2.99
N SER A 134 -3.14 -12.11 -2.30
CA SER A 134 -2.95 -12.09 -0.84
C SER A 134 -4.16 -12.64 -0.09
N LYS A 135 -5.35 -12.39 -0.63
CA LYS A 135 -6.65 -12.85 -0.13
C LYS A 135 -7.67 -12.87 -1.27
N VAL A 136 -8.73 -13.66 -1.11
CA VAL A 136 -9.89 -13.68 -2.03
C VAL A 136 -11.14 -13.42 -1.19
N GLN A 137 -11.97 -12.48 -1.62
CA GLN A 137 -13.21 -12.13 -0.94
C GLN A 137 -14.40 -12.75 -1.67
N PHE A 138 -15.34 -13.28 -0.90
CA PHE A 138 -16.54 -13.93 -1.41
C PHE A 138 -17.79 -13.26 -0.85
N ALA A 139 -18.83 -13.17 -1.68
CA ALA A 139 -20.13 -12.70 -1.25
C ALA A 139 -21.27 -13.39 -2.01
N LEU A 140 -22.41 -13.50 -1.38
CA LEU A 140 -23.63 -14.11 -1.94
C LEU A 140 -24.76 -13.10 -2.01
N SER A 141 -25.64 -13.26 -3.02
CA SER A 141 -26.81 -12.41 -3.19
C SER A 141 -27.96 -13.19 -3.85
N ASN A 142 -29.22 -12.75 -3.62
CA ASN A 142 -30.39 -13.25 -4.35
C ASN A 142 -30.90 -12.26 -5.42
N ASP A 143 -30.48 -11.00 -5.35
CA ASP A 143 -30.93 -9.94 -6.26
C ASP A 143 -29.79 -9.27 -7.07
N GLY A 144 -28.54 -9.67 -6.81
CA GLY A 144 -27.36 -9.06 -7.41
C GLY A 144 -27.00 -7.67 -6.90
N MET A 145 -27.78 -7.13 -5.93
CA MET A 145 -27.62 -5.78 -5.39
C MET A 145 -27.23 -5.78 -3.92
N LYS A 146 -27.88 -6.62 -3.12
CA LYS A 146 -27.65 -6.74 -1.68
C LYS A 146 -26.84 -7.99 -1.40
N TRP A 147 -25.68 -7.83 -0.80
CA TRP A 147 -24.69 -8.89 -0.64
C TRP A 147 -24.53 -9.28 0.83
N GLN A 148 -24.39 -10.55 1.08
CA GLN A 148 -23.86 -11.12 2.32
C GLN A 148 -22.38 -11.44 2.08
N HIS A 149 -21.46 -10.78 2.79
CA HIS A 149 -20.03 -11.05 2.72
C HIS A 149 -19.70 -12.30 3.55
N LEU A 150 -18.78 -13.10 3.04
CA LEU A 150 -18.33 -14.34 3.65
C LEU A 150 -16.92 -14.21 4.20
N LYS A 151 -16.37 -15.31 4.71
CA LYS A 151 -14.95 -15.38 5.10
C LYS A 151 -14.06 -15.14 3.89
N GLU A 152 -12.87 -14.62 4.11
CA GLU A 152 -11.84 -14.54 3.08
C GLU A 152 -11.13 -15.87 2.91
N GLY A 153 -10.77 -16.21 1.66
CA GLY A 153 -9.85 -17.29 1.33
C GLY A 153 -8.43 -16.76 1.20
N ALA A 154 -7.44 -17.55 1.57
CA ALA A 154 -6.04 -17.18 1.43
C ALA A 154 -5.23 -18.32 0.82
N SER A 155 -4.10 -17.97 0.17
CA SER A 155 -3.13 -18.95 -0.30
C SER A 155 -2.53 -19.72 0.89
N GLN A 156 -2.37 -21.03 0.72
CA GLN A 156 -1.65 -21.89 1.67
C GLN A 156 -0.21 -22.14 1.24
N LEU A 157 0.13 -21.78 0.01
CA LEU A 157 1.50 -21.86 -0.50
C LEU A 157 2.20 -20.52 -0.30
N PRO A 158 3.49 -20.53 0.05
CA PRO A 158 4.25 -19.30 0.20
C PRO A 158 4.46 -18.62 -1.15
N THR A 159 4.51 -17.29 -1.14
CA THR A 159 4.82 -16.50 -2.36
C THR A 159 6.26 -16.71 -2.85
N THR A 160 7.10 -17.38 -2.07
CA THR A 160 8.46 -17.80 -2.45
C THR A 160 8.47 -19.06 -3.31
N GLU A 161 7.36 -19.79 -3.40
CA GLU A 161 7.23 -20.89 -4.35
C GLU A 161 7.38 -20.36 -5.78
N ALA A 162 8.44 -20.79 -6.48
CA ALA A 162 8.83 -20.17 -7.75
C ALA A 162 7.78 -20.34 -8.85
N GLY A 163 7.16 -21.50 -8.90
CA GLY A 163 6.21 -21.90 -9.95
C GLY A 163 6.88 -22.41 -11.25
N PRO A 164 6.10 -22.66 -12.32
CA PRO A 164 4.66 -22.54 -12.33
C PRO A 164 3.96 -23.52 -11.36
N VAL A 165 3.11 -23.01 -10.50
CA VAL A 165 2.33 -23.80 -9.55
C VAL A 165 0.89 -23.28 -9.48
N ARG A 166 -0.07 -24.20 -9.42
CA ARG A 166 -1.49 -23.89 -9.30
C ARG A 166 -1.98 -24.10 -7.89
N GLN A 167 -2.93 -23.28 -7.49
CA GLN A 167 -3.63 -23.45 -6.22
C GLN A 167 -5.11 -23.18 -6.36
N LYS A 168 -5.90 -23.94 -5.62
CA LYS A 168 -7.32 -23.72 -5.38
C LYS A 168 -7.44 -22.92 -4.06
N ILE A 169 -7.94 -21.69 -4.15
CA ILE A 169 -8.15 -20.81 -2.99
C ILE A 169 -9.65 -20.64 -2.80
N GLY A 170 -10.16 -20.81 -1.59
CA GLY A 170 -11.58 -20.67 -1.36
C GLY A 170 -12.00 -20.88 0.08
N ILE A 171 -13.30 -21.10 0.26
CA ILE A 171 -13.97 -21.30 1.54
C ILE A 171 -14.99 -22.43 1.44
N ASP A 172 -15.22 -23.08 2.56
CA ASP A 172 -16.18 -24.15 2.77
C ASP A 172 -17.15 -23.89 3.92
N GLY A 173 -18.11 -24.79 4.10
CA GLY A 173 -19.07 -24.74 5.21
C GLY A 173 -20.05 -23.55 5.14
N ILE A 174 -20.38 -23.10 3.95
CA ILE A 174 -21.26 -21.93 3.70
C ILE A 174 -22.72 -22.26 4.01
N HIS A 175 -23.27 -23.30 3.40
CA HIS A 175 -24.65 -23.79 3.57
C HIS A 175 -25.70 -22.68 3.50
N THR A 176 -25.68 -21.89 2.42
CA THR A 176 -26.55 -20.71 2.26
C THR A 176 -27.20 -20.69 0.88
N VAL A 177 -28.49 -20.34 0.81
CA VAL A 177 -29.25 -20.24 -0.44
C VAL A 177 -28.92 -18.92 -1.13
N ALA A 178 -28.42 -18.98 -2.35
CA ALA A 178 -28.09 -17.81 -3.16
C ALA A 178 -28.28 -18.07 -4.65
N ARG A 179 -28.57 -17.01 -5.41
CA ARG A 179 -28.56 -17.01 -6.87
C ARG A 179 -27.26 -16.43 -7.46
N TYR A 180 -26.69 -15.41 -6.82
CA TYR A 180 -25.51 -14.74 -7.31
C TYR A 180 -24.32 -15.00 -6.39
N VAL A 181 -23.18 -15.29 -6.99
CA VAL A 181 -21.89 -15.45 -6.30
C VAL A 181 -20.94 -14.38 -6.81
N LYS A 182 -20.33 -13.66 -5.88
CA LYS A 182 -19.28 -12.67 -6.19
C LYS A 182 -17.96 -13.13 -5.62
N VAL A 183 -16.93 -13.08 -6.46
CA VAL A 183 -15.54 -13.37 -6.10
C VAL A 183 -14.71 -12.12 -6.43
N GLU A 184 -14.12 -11.49 -5.42
CA GLU A 184 -13.22 -10.35 -5.60
C GLU A 184 -11.79 -10.79 -5.31
N VAL A 185 -10.91 -10.61 -6.30
CA VAL A 185 -9.53 -11.09 -6.29
C VAL A 185 -8.59 -9.90 -6.48
N PRO A 186 -7.78 -9.54 -5.46
CA PRO A 186 -6.73 -8.54 -5.60
C PRO A 186 -5.70 -8.94 -6.66
N VAL A 187 -5.28 -7.96 -7.46
CA VAL A 187 -4.26 -8.15 -8.49
C VAL A 187 -2.98 -7.42 -8.06
N GLU A 188 -1.96 -8.18 -7.71
CA GLU A 188 -0.72 -7.60 -7.19
C GLU A 188 0.32 -7.25 -8.26
N SER A 189 0.28 -7.91 -9.40
CA SER A 189 0.95 -7.66 -10.67
C SER A 189 0.13 -8.35 -11.74
N TRP A 190 0.48 -9.55 -12.18
CA TRP A 190 -0.38 -10.40 -12.94
C TRP A 190 -1.17 -11.37 -12.06
N LEU A 191 -2.45 -11.52 -12.36
CA LEU A 191 -3.35 -12.55 -11.85
C LEU A 191 -3.77 -13.43 -13.02
N PHE A 192 -3.55 -14.73 -12.91
CA PHE A 192 -4.00 -15.74 -13.87
C PHE A 192 -4.98 -16.68 -13.19
N MET A 193 -6.19 -16.75 -13.74
CA MET A 193 -7.32 -17.54 -13.25
C MET A 193 -7.82 -18.45 -14.38
N ASP A 194 -8.21 -19.68 -14.08
CA ASP A 194 -8.76 -20.61 -15.10
C ASP A 194 -10.13 -21.17 -14.71
N GLU A 195 -10.50 -21.23 -13.42
CA GLU A 195 -11.80 -21.78 -13.03
C GLU A 195 -12.29 -21.19 -11.71
N ILE A 196 -13.60 -21.01 -11.59
CA ILE A 196 -14.31 -20.73 -10.34
C ILE A 196 -15.36 -21.83 -10.13
N GLU A 197 -15.21 -22.59 -9.06
CA GLU A 197 -16.14 -23.64 -8.66
C GLU A 197 -17.06 -23.13 -7.55
N VAL A 198 -18.37 -23.34 -7.73
CA VAL A 198 -19.38 -23.10 -6.70
C VAL A 198 -20.03 -24.45 -6.41
N MET A 199 -19.54 -25.11 -5.37
CA MET A 199 -20.04 -26.43 -5.01
C MET A 199 -21.30 -26.32 -4.17
N GLY A 200 -22.29 -27.14 -4.48
CA GLY A 200 -23.56 -27.10 -3.75
C GLY A 200 -24.64 -28.00 -4.38
N SER A 201 -25.87 -27.75 -4.04
CA SER A 201 -27.03 -28.49 -4.60
C SER A 201 -28.07 -27.53 -5.17
N PRO A 202 -28.76 -27.93 -6.27
CA PRO A 202 -29.79 -27.11 -6.91
C PRO A 202 -31.11 -27.16 -6.15
N ASP A 203 -31.04 -26.91 -4.84
CA ASP A 203 -32.20 -26.83 -3.93
C ASP A 203 -32.06 -25.65 -2.98
N GLU A 204 -33.09 -25.34 -2.23
CA GLU A 204 -33.13 -24.20 -1.31
C GLU A 204 -33.16 -24.64 0.17
N ARG A 205 -32.48 -25.75 0.52
CA ARG A 205 -32.43 -26.26 1.90
C ARG A 205 -31.42 -25.54 2.80
N GLY A 206 -30.53 -24.75 2.23
CA GLY A 206 -29.56 -23.95 2.96
C GLY A 206 -30.18 -22.84 3.80
N LYS A 207 -29.34 -22.19 4.60
CA LYS A 207 -29.74 -21.02 5.40
C LYS A 207 -30.19 -19.87 4.51
N LYS A 208 -31.11 -19.06 5.01
CA LYS A 208 -31.47 -17.82 4.33
C LYS A 208 -30.29 -16.86 4.33
N LEU A 209 -30.12 -16.17 3.21
CA LEU A 209 -29.14 -15.11 3.04
C LEU A 209 -29.51 -13.89 3.90
N HIS A 210 -28.50 -13.31 4.57
CA HIS A 210 -28.63 -12.12 5.40
C HIS A 210 -27.66 -11.04 4.89
N PRO A 211 -28.09 -10.16 3.97
CA PRO A 211 -27.23 -9.10 3.47
C PRO A 211 -26.68 -8.22 4.58
N ASP A 212 -25.44 -7.82 4.44
CA ASP A 212 -24.72 -6.94 5.34
C ASP A 212 -24.12 -5.72 4.59
N LYS A 213 -23.43 -4.86 5.32
CA LYS A 213 -22.80 -3.67 4.73
C LYS A 213 -21.38 -3.93 4.21
N GLY A 214 -20.91 -5.17 4.28
CA GLY A 214 -19.53 -5.52 4.01
C GLY A 214 -18.53 -5.00 5.05
N PRO A 215 -17.26 -5.22 4.80
CA PRO A 215 -16.20 -4.70 5.67
C PRO A 215 -16.31 -3.18 5.81
N LYS A 216 -16.16 -2.68 7.04
CA LYS A 216 -16.15 -1.24 7.28
C LYS A 216 -14.89 -0.65 6.61
N ARG A 217 -15.09 0.27 5.68
CA ARG A 217 -14.02 1.04 5.05
C ARG A 217 -13.96 2.43 5.69
N ASP A 218 -12.75 2.95 5.87
CA ASP A 218 -12.55 4.35 6.24
C ASP A 218 -12.61 5.19 4.96
N THR A 219 -13.78 5.70 4.66
CA THR A 219 -14.00 6.52 3.47
C THR A 219 -13.68 7.99 3.73
N GLY A 220 -13.21 8.67 2.69
CA GLY A 220 -12.89 10.09 2.69
C GLY A 220 -11.39 10.36 2.73
N TYR A 221 -10.99 11.44 2.09
CA TYR A 221 -9.59 11.87 2.09
C TYR A 221 -9.12 12.31 3.47
N PRO A 222 -7.83 12.14 3.80
CA PRO A 222 -7.26 12.62 5.07
C PRO A 222 -7.35 14.15 5.14
N LYS A 223 -7.77 14.66 6.29
CA LYS A 223 -7.94 16.09 6.49
C LYS A 223 -6.60 16.81 6.61
N GLN A 224 -6.50 17.97 5.99
CA GLN A 224 -5.39 18.91 6.21
C GLN A 224 -5.22 19.21 7.69
N GLY A 225 -3.99 19.23 8.17
CA GLY A 225 -3.66 19.53 9.56
C GLY A 225 -4.08 18.46 10.58
N SER A 226 -4.51 17.27 10.13
CA SER A 226 -4.88 16.17 11.03
C SER A 226 -3.67 15.62 11.79
N LYS A 227 -3.92 14.98 12.94
CA LYS A 227 -2.84 14.37 13.74
C LYS A 227 -2.17 13.22 13.01
N GLU A 228 -2.95 12.44 12.28
CA GLU A 228 -2.49 11.30 11.49
C GLU A 228 -1.53 11.75 10.37
N ALA A 229 -1.80 12.91 9.76
CA ALA A 229 -0.94 13.56 8.78
C ALA A 229 0.23 14.36 9.42
N GLY A 230 0.55 14.15 10.69
CA GLY A 230 1.59 14.93 11.37
C GLY A 230 1.30 16.44 11.42
N ARG A 231 0.03 16.83 11.37
CA ARG A 231 -0.48 18.22 11.30
C ARG A 231 -0.07 18.98 10.03
N MET A 232 0.29 18.27 8.97
CA MET A 232 0.60 18.86 7.66
C MET A 232 -0.68 19.02 6.82
N SER A 233 -0.68 20.06 5.99
CA SER A 233 -1.73 20.30 4.99
C SER A 233 -1.28 19.87 3.60
N ASN A 234 -0.05 20.24 3.24
CA ASN A 234 0.55 19.97 1.95
C ASN A 234 2.03 19.68 2.12
N GLN A 235 2.51 18.56 1.59
CA GLN A 235 3.93 18.25 1.64
C GLN A 235 4.56 18.20 0.26
N VAL A 236 5.83 18.57 0.17
CA VAL A 236 6.64 18.45 -1.05
C VAL A 236 7.79 17.47 -0.82
N LEU A 237 8.05 16.63 -1.83
CA LEU A 237 9.15 15.69 -1.83
C LEU A 237 10.43 16.38 -2.33
N LEU A 238 11.50 16.25 -1.55
CA LEU A 238 12.81 16.85 -1.80
C LEU A 238 13.88 15.76 -1.82
N TYR A 239 14.34 15.38 -3.01
CA TYR A 239 15.44 14.43 -3.13
C TYR A 239 16.76 15.06 -2.69
N THR A 240 17.55 14.28 -1.94
CA THR A 240 18.92 14.64 -1.55
C THR A 240 19.86 13.48 -1.87
N GLY A 241 21.08 13.77 -2.31
CA GLY A 241 22.06 12.72 -2.59
C GLY A 241 22.80 12.90 -3.91
N ALA A 242 23.42 11.82 -4.40
CA ALA A 242 24.19 11.83 -5.63
C ALA A 242 23.31 11.84 -6.88
N TRP A 243 23.65 12.68 -7.86
CA TRP A 243 23.07 12.60 -9.20
C TRP A 243 23.89 11.62 -10.04
N PRO A 244 23.29 10.57 -10.66
CA PRO A 244 24.05 9.47 -11.26
C PRO A 244 24.83 9.85 -12.52
N TYR A 245 24.47 10.96 -13.17
CA TYR A 245 25.06 11.37 -14.44
C TYR A 245 26.14 12.44 -14.30
N GLU A 246 26.20 13.11 -13.14
CA GLU A 246 27.18 14.16 -12.84
C GLU A 246 27.73 13.97 -11.41
N PRO A 247 28.78 13.15 -11.24
CA PRO A 247 29.31 12.78 -9.92
C PRO A 247 29.75 13.93 -9.03
N ALA A 248 29.98 15.11 -9.61
CA ALA A 248 30.35 16.30 -8.86
C ALA A 248 29.15 17.03 -8.22
N ASP A 249 27.94 16.81 -8.75
CA ASP A 249 26.76 17.55 -8.35
C ASP A 249 25.84 16.69 -7.46
N TRP A 250 26.05 16.84 -6.16
CA TRP A 250 25.10 16.33 -5.19
C TRP A 250 23.83 17.18 -5.19
N ILE A 251 22.66 16.50 -5.21
CA ILE A 251 21.39 17.15 -4.98
C ILE A 251 21.35 17.61 -3.53
N SER A 252 21.37 18.92 -3.33
CA SER A 252 21.23 19.58 -2.04
C SER A 252 20.49 20.89 -2.25
N TYR A 253 19.88 21.39 -1.21
CA TYR A 253 19.12 22.63 -1.25
C TYR A 253 19.78 23.69 -0.36
N THR A 254 20.13 24.81 -0.95
CA THR A 254 20.48 26.03 -0.21
C THR A 254 19.22 26.71 0.32
N LYS A 255 19.39 27.71 1.16
CA LYS A 255 18.30 28.54 1.65
C LYS A 255 17.54 29.23 0.50
N GLU A 256 18.27 29.72 -0.49
CA GLU A 256 17.71 30.34 -1.69
C GLU A 256 16.90 29.33 -2.52
N ASP A 257 17.37 28.09 -2.64
CA ASP A 257 16.63 27.01 -3.30
C ASP A 257 15.31 26.70 -2.60
N LEU A 258 15.29 26.74 -1.26
CA LEU A 258 14.12 26.41 -0.44
C LEU A 258 13.12 27.55 -0.28
N LYS A 259 13.54 28.80 -0.50
CA LYS A 259 12.66 29.96 -0.38
C LYS A 259 11.34 29.81 -1.16
N PRO A 260 11.31 29.41 -2.46
CA PRO A 260 10.07 29.26 -3.20
C PRO A 260 9.20 28.04 -2.79
N TYR A 261 9.69 27.14 -1.95
CA TYR A 261 8.90 26.07 -1.35
C TYR A 261 8.31 26.48 0.02
N VAL A 262 9.05 27.27 0.78
CA VAL A 262 8.60 27.79 2.08
C VAL A 262 7.57 28.90 1.88
N THR A 263 7.82 29.79 0.90
CA THR A 263 6.93 30.92 0.61
C THR A 263 6.63 31.01 -0.89
N TYR A 264 5.40 31.36 -1.22
CA TYR A 264 5.08 31.81 -2.57
C TYR A 264 5.81 33.13 -2.84
N VAL A 265 6.60 33.16 -3.91
CA VAL A 265 7.33 34.34 -4.34
C VAL A 265 6.70 34.92 -5.60
N ASP A 266 6.64 36.25 -5.68
CA ASP A 266 6.22 36.94 -6.91
C ASP A 266 7.33 36.91 -7.99
N ARG A 267 7.08 37.56 -9.14
CA ARG A 267 8.06 37.62 -10.24
C ARG A 267 9.35 38.38 -9.88
N ASN A 268 9.33 39.18 -8.84
CA ASN A 268 10.51 39.90 -8.29
C ASN A 268 11.19 39.07 -7.17
N GLN A 269 10.83 37.81 -6.98
CA GLN A 269 11.31 36.92 -5.92
C GLN A 269 11.03 37.43 -4.50
N VAL A 270 9.97 38.27 -4.34
CA VAL A 270 9.52 38.75 -3.04
C VAL A 270 8.49 37.81 -2.46
N SER A 271 8.70 37.36 -1.23
CA SER A 271 7.81 36.44 -0.50
C SER A 271 6.45 37.08 -0.23
N GLN A 272 5.37 36.47 -0.68
CA GLN A 272 3.99 36.95 -0.54
C GLN A 272 3.19 36.18 0.50
N ASP A 273 3.32 34.86 0.56
CA ASP A 273 2.59 33.98 1.49
C ASP A 273 3.36 32.68 1.74
N TYR A 274 2.99 31.88 2.76
CA TYR A 274 3.51 30.53 2.92
C TYR A 274 3.02 29.63 1.77
N MET A 275 3.86 28.68 1.37
CA MET A 275 3.54 27.75 0.30
C MET A 275 3.28 26.34 0.86
N PHE A 276 4.31 25.52 1.07
CA PHE A 276 4.20 24.22 1.71
C PHE A 276 4.42 24.33 3.23
N ASP A 277 3.83 23.40 3.98
CA ASP A 277 4.03 23.28 5.42
C ASP A 277 4.69 21.94 5.81
N GLY A 278 4.77 20.98 4.87
CA GLY A 278 5.42 19.69 4.99
C GLY A 278 6.57 19.50 3.97
N PHE A 279 7.69 18.94 4.43
CA PHE A 279 8.90 18.73 3.62
C PHE A 279 9.40 17.31 3.83
N VAL A 280 9.30 16.47 2.80
CA VAL A 280 9.77 15.07 2.83
C VAL A 280 11.16 15.04 2.23
N PHE A 281 12.18 14.74 3.05
CA PHE A 281 13.53 14.53 2.57
C PHE A 281 13.78 13.05 2.31
N LEU A 282 14.14 12.72 1.08
CA LEU A 282 14.35 11.34 0.66
C LEU A 282 15.67 11.19 -0.10
N PRO A 283 16.40 10.07 0.13
CA PRO A 283 17.68 9.83 -0.53
C PRO A 283 17.46 9.55 -2.01
N TYR A 284 18.28 10.16 -2.86
CA TYR A 284 18.35 9.83 -4.28
C TYR A 284 19.39 8.72 -4.51
N GLY A 285 19.07 7.77 -5.37
CA GLY A 285 19.97 6.71 -5.79
C GLY A 285 19.86 6.45 -7.30
N PRO A 286 20.82 5.73 -7.90
CA PRO A 286 21.94 5.03 -7.25
C PRO A 286 23.05 5.97 -6.76
N LEU A 287 23.81 5.51 -5.76
CA LEU A 287 25.02 6.17 -5.30
C LEU A 287 26.18 5.96 -6.30
N LEU A 288 27.28 6.71 -6.14
CA LEU A 288 28.47 6.59 -7.00
C LEU A 288 29.10 5.20 -7.00
N ASN A 289 28.94 4.44 -5.89
CA ASN A 289 29.40 3.05 -5.78
C ASN A 289 28.39 2.03 -6.36
N GLY A 290 27.29 2.50 -6.99
CA GLY A 290 26.22 1.68 -7.56
C GLY A 290 25.21 1.14 -6.56
N ALA A 291 25.35 1.43 -5.26
CA ALA A 291 24.38 1.03 -4.25
C ALA A 291 23.13 1.93 -4.29
N ASN A 292 22.00 1.42 -3.80
CA ASN A 292 20.75 2.16 -3.79
C ASN A 292 19.95 1.89 -2.51
N PHE A 293 19.25 2.91 -2.05
CA PHE A 293 18.40 2.88 -0.85
C PHE A 293 17.07 2.16 -1.07
N ALA A 294 16.67 1.92 -2.32
CA ALA A 294 15.39 1.30 -2.68
C ALA A 294 15.45 -0.23 -2.67
N ALA A 295 14.28 -0.86 -2.65
CA ALA A 295 14.13 -2.31 -2.56
C ALA A 295 14.65 -3.07 -3.79
N ASN A 296 14.35 -2.60 -5.00
CA ASN A 296 14.58 -3.34 -6.25
C ASN A 296 15.73 -2.76 -7.06
N THR A 297 16.96 -2.93 -6.59
CA THR A 297 18.16 -2.40 -7.26
C THR A 297 19.29 -3.41 -7.25
N ALA A 298 20.33 -3.18 -8.08
CA ALA A 298 21.41 -4.14 -8.26
C ALA A 298 22.25 -4.37 -6.99
N LYS A 299 22.45 -3.32 -6.17
CA LYS A 299 23.31 -3.39 -4.99
C LYS A 299 22.64 -2.71 -3.79
N PRO A 300 22.59 -3.37 -2.60
CA PRO A 300 22.10 -2.74 -1.38
C PRO A 300 23.08 -1.72 -0.82
N THR A 301 22.57 -0.73 -0.10
CA THR A 301 23.37 0.19 0.71
C THR A 301 23.78 -0.45 2.03
N ASN A 302 24.81 0.12 2.67
CA ASN A 302 25.29 -0.28 3.98
C ASN A 302 25.22 0.90 4.99
N LYS A 303 25.70 0.67 6.22
CA LYS A 303 25.72 1.67 7.29
C LYS A 303 26.44 2.95 6.89
N ALA A 304 27.61 2.83 6.25
CA ALA A 304 28.39 4.00 5.82
C ALA A 304 27.64 4.85 4.79
N ASP A 305 26.90 4.22 3.86
CA ASP A 305 26.05 4.93 2.90
C ASP A 305 24.91 5.69 3.61
N TRP A 306 24.29 5.09 4.65
CA TRP A 306 23.23 5.72 5.40
C TRP A 306 23.76 6.86 6.31
N GLU A 307 24.93 6.67 6.93
CA GLU A 307 25.62 7.71 7.68
C GLU A 307 25.98 8.93 6.80
N GLU A 308 26.50 8.67 5.59
CA GLU A 308 26.84 9.74 4.65
C GLU A 308 25.60 10.52 4.19
N HIS A 309 24.48 9.83 3.94
CA HIS A 309 23.20 10.49 3.66
C HIS A 309 22.79 11.42 4.83
N LEU A 310 22.86 10.93 6.07
CA LEU A 310 22.55 11.75 7.26
C LEU A 310 23.57 12.88 7.45
N ASN A 311 24.87 12.65 7.22
CA ASN A 311 25.90 13.69 7.30
C ASN A 311 25.58 14.86 6.38
N ARG A 312 25.08 14.56 5.17
CA ARG A 312 24.68 15.60 4.21
C ARG A 312 23.39 16.29 4.58
N LEU A 313 22.38 15.51 4.98
CA LEU A 313 21.04 16.03 5.34
C LEU A 313 21.11 17.03 6.50
N PHE A 314 22.01 16.84 7.47
CA PHE A 314 22.14 17.67 8.66
C PHE A 314 23.22 18.76 8.59
N ARG A 315 23.68 19.12 7.38
CA ARG A 315 24.63 20.26 7.22
C ARG A 315 23.94 21.59 7.53
N ASP A 316 24.69 22.52 8.12
CA ASP A 316 24.15 23.81 8.57
C ASP A 316 23.60 24.68 7.42
N ASP A 317 24.28 24.72 6.27
CA ASP A 317 23.95 25.61 5.15
C ASP A 317 23.17 24.92 4.02
N TYR A 318 22.78 23.67 4.22
CA TYR A 318 22.06 22.88 3.21
C TYR A 318 20.90 22.10 3.83
N ASP A 319 19.98 21.70 2.99
CA ASP A 319 18.89 20.79 3.29
C ASP A 319 18.14 21.18 4.58
N LEU A 320 18.28 20.48 5.70
CA LEU A 320 17.57 20.79 6.95
C LEU A 320 18.03 22.11 7.58
N GLY A 321 19.34 22.37 7.59
CA GLY A 321 19.89 23.65 8.10
C GLY A 321 19.40 24.84 7.28
N ALA A 322 19.48 24.71 5.94
CA ALA A 322 18.97 25.70 5.01
C ALA A 322 17.44 25.91 5.14
N LEU A 323 16.68 24.83 5.34
CA LEU A 323 15.23 24.93 5.57
C LEU A 323 14.93 25.69 6.86
N ASN A 324 15.65 25.39 7.95
CA ASN A 324 15.48 26.11 9.21
C ASN A 324 15.73 27.62 9.05
N GLN A 325 16.78 27.99 8.29
CA GLN A 325 17.08 29.38 7.98
C GLN A 325 15.99 30.04 7.12
N ALA A 326 15.54 29.36 6.03
CA ALA A 326 14.51 29.88 5.14
C ALA A 326 13.17 30.12 5.87
N VAL A 327 12.79 29.19 6.75
CA VAL A 327 11.59 29.32 7.59
C VAL A 327 11.74 30.45 8.59
N GLY A 328 12.91 30.58 9.23
CA GLY A 328 13.21 31.69 10.16
C GLY A 328 13.07 33.05 9.50
N GLU A 329 13.63 33.23 8.29
CA GLU A 329 13.49 34.45 7.50
C GLU A 329 12.03 34.75 7.11
N ALA A 330 11.30 33.71 6.65
CA ALA A 330 9.89 33.85 6.31
C ALA A 330 9.03 34.28 7.51
N LYS A 331 9.29 33.70 8.67
CA LYS A 331 8.63 34.10 9.95
C LYS A 331 8.94 35.51 10.35
N ALA A 332 10.20 35.93 10.26
CA ALA A 332 10.63 37.29 10.60
C ALA A 332 9.98 38.33 9.68
N ALA A 333 9.99 38.10 8.37
CA ALA A 333 9.37 38.97 7.38
C ALA A 333 7.86 39.15 7.61
N ARG A 334 7.17 38.10 8.04
CA ARG A 334 5.71 38.08 8.27
C ARG A 334 5.32 38.43 9.72
N LYS A 335 6.27 38.56 10.59
CA LYS A 335 6.05 38.75 12.05
C LYS A 335 5.23 37.58 12.65
N ASP A 336 5.36 36.38 12.08
CA ASP A 336 4.67 35.19 12.53
C ASP A 336 5.57 34.36 13.46
N ARG A 337 5.16 34.27 14.72
CA ARG A 337 5.90 33.49 15.73
C ARG A 337 5.44 32.04 15.84
N LYS A 338 4.32 31.67 15.20
CA LYS A 338 3.67 30.37 15.40
C LYS A 338 4.01 29.34 14.33
N TYR A 339 4.30 29.79 13.11
CA TYR A 339 4.56 28.87 12.01
C TYR A 339 5.81 28.03 12.29
N THR A 340 5.72 26.73 12.04
CA THR A 340 6.84 25.78 12.00
C THR A 340 6.68 24.89 10.78
N ALA A 341 7.75 24.62 10.07
CA ALA A 341 7.75 23.67 8.98
C ALA A 341 7.85 22.24 9.54
N LYS A 342 7.08 21.33 8.99
CA LYS A 342 7.07 19.92 9.36
C LYS A 342 8.01 19.16 8.42
N VAL A 343 8.94 18.43 9.00
CA VAL A 343 9.91 17.62 8.28
C VAL A 343 9.53 16.15 8.39
N VAL A 344 9.58 15.46 7.28
CA VAL A 344 9.45 14.00 7.22
C VAL A 344 10.77 13.44 6.69
N ILE A 345 11.41 12.58 7.45
CA ILE A 345 12.67 11.96 7.05
C ILE A 345 12.39 10.53 6.60
N THR A 346 12.92 10.16 5.44
CA THR A 346 12.76 8.83 4.88
C THR A 346 13.59 7.80 5.65
N ILE A 347 12.99 6.68 5.99
CA ILE A 347 13.71 5.49 6.45
C ILE A 347 14.09 4.70 5.19
N PRO A 348 15.39 4.56 4.86
CA PRO A 348 15.83 3.76 3.72
C PRO A 348 15.43 2.30 3.87
N TYR A 349 15.31 1.57 2.78
CA TYR A 349 14.84 0.19 2.81
C TYR A 349 15.95 -0.78 3.27
N PRO A 350 15.81 -1.46 4.42
CA PRO A 350 16.78 -2.44 4.91
C PRO A 350 16.62 -3.76 4.13
N ARG A 351 17.39 -3.94 3.09
CA ARG A 351 17.24 -5.03 2.11
C ARG A 351 17.58 -6.40 2.68
N VAL A 352 16.81 -7.40 2.26
CA VAL A 352 16.92 -8.81 2.69
C VAL A 352 18.03 -9.61 1.97
N ASP A 353 18.79 -8.97 1.12
CA ASP A 353 19.98 -9.51 0.44
C ASP A 353 21.27 -8.80 0.86
N GLN A 354 21.23 -7.98 1.93
CA GLN A 354 22.38 -7.33 2.51
C GLN A 354 23.03 -8.22 3.58
N SER A 355 24.22 -8.76 3.28
CA SER A 355 24.94 -9.68 4.20
C SER A 355 25.91 -8.96 5.15
N ASP A 356 26.29 -7.72 4.85
CA ASP A 356 27.27 -6.94 5.60
C ASP A 356 26.85 -5.47 5.65
N PHE A 357 25.90 -5.18 6.55
CA PHE A 357 25.40 -3.80 6.68
C PHE A 357 26.37 -2.91 7.48
N GLY A 358 26.99 -3.43 8.50
CA GLY A 358 27.81 -2.76 9.51
C GLY A 358 27.25 -2.95 10.90
N ASP A 359 28.10 -2.88 11.92
CA ASP A 359 27.74 -2.98 13.34
C ASP A 359 26.93 -1.74 13.78
N VAL A 360 25.65 -1.91 14.15
CA VAL A 360 24.76 -0.82 14.56
C VAL A 360 24.50 -0.76 16.05
N ASP A 361 24.77 -1.83 16.81
CA ASP A 361 24.55 -1.89 18.25
C ASP A 361 25.85 -1.92 19.08
N GLY A 362 27.01 -1.94 18.43
CA GLY A 362 28.31 -1.82 19.07
C GLY A 362 28.83 -3.13 19.65
N ASP A 363 28.30 -4.27 19.23
CA ASP A 363 28.72 -5.59 19.69
C ASP A 363 29.95 -6.13 18.91
N GLY A 364 30.40 -5.42 17.89
CA GLY A 364 31.54 -5.76 17.03
C GLY A 364 31.17 -6.71 15.88
N VAL A 365 29.87 -7.00 15.67
CA VAL A 365 29.38 -7.86 14.60
C VAL A 365 28.54 -7.02 13.62
N SER A 366 28.79 -7.19 12.32
CA SER A 366 28.00 -6.55 11.27
C SER A 366 26.62 -7.23 11.16
N GLU A 367 25.56 -6.43 11.05
CA GLU A 367 24.21 -6.95 10.81
C GLU A 367 24.10 -7.59 9.44
N ASN A 368 23.85 -8.90 9.43
CA ASN A 368 23.51 -9.68 8.25
C ASN A 368 21.99 -9.80 8.12
N MET A 369 21.40 -9.14 7.11
CA MET A 369 19.97 -9.16 6.84
C MET A 369 19.60 -10.16 5.73
N ASN A 370 20.58 -10.94 5.23
CA ASN A 370 20.37 -11.86 4.12
C ASN A 370 19.62 -13.11 4.59
N VAL A 371 18.34 -13.18 4.24
CA VAL A 371 17.43 -14.28 4.63
C VAL A 371 18.00 -15.65 4.26
N LYS A 372 18.71 -15.76 3.13
CA LYS A 372 19.31 -17.05 2.70
C LYS A 372 20.47 -17.50 3.57
N GLU A 373 21.14 -16.57 4.27
CA GLU A 373 22.29 -16.85 5.10
C GLU A 373 21.94 -17.03 6.58
N VAL A 374 21.04 -16.20 7.09
CA VAL A 374 20.71 -16.18 8.53
C VAL A 374 19.29 -16.66 8.87
N GLY A 375 18.46 -16.93 7.88
CA GLY A 375 17.06 -17.32 8.07
C GLY A 375 16.14 -16.11 8.33
N GLU A 376 14.83 -16.36 8.25
CA GLU A 376 13.79 -15.32 8.28
C GLU A 376 13.74 -14.56 9.60
N GLU A 377 13.79 -15.26 10.71
CA GLU A 377 13.68 -14.67 12.06
C GLU A 377 14.87 -13.76 12.37
N GLN A 378 16.10 -14.25 12.15
CA GLN A 378 17.30 -13.47 12.42
C GLN A 378 17.43 -12.28 11.47
N ALA A 379 17.09 -12.45 10.20
CA ALA A 379 17.06 -11.35 9.22
C ALA A 379 16.08 -10.25 9.67
N LEU A 380 14.88 -10.60 10.16
CA LEU A 380 13.92 -9.65 10.69
C LEU A 380 14.49 -8.90 11.90
N ILE A 381 15.08 -9.61 12.87
CA ILE A 381 15.72 -9.00 14.06
C ILE A 381 16.82 -8.00 13.62
N ASN A 382 17.69 -8.38 12.69
CA ASN A 382 18.77 -7.52 12.22
C ASN A 382 18.23 -6.29 11.48
N ARG A 383 17.18 -6.44 10.68
CA ARG A 383 16.48 -5.29 10.03
C ARG A 383 15.87 -4.34 11.07
N GLN A 384 15.29 -4.87 12.14
CA GLN A 384 14.79 -4.06 13.26
C GLN A 384 15.90 -3.29 13.96
N LYS A 385 17.08 -3.91 14.20
CA LYS A 385 18.26 -3.22 14.75
C LYS A 385 18.70 -2.05 13.85
N VAL A 386 18.80 -2.29 12.54
CA VAL A 386 19.20 -1.27 11.55
C VAL A 386 18.21 -0.09 11.54
N VAL A 387 16.91 -0.35 11.54
CA VAL A 387 15.88 0.71 11.61
C VAL A 387 15.96 1.45 12.93
N THR A 388 16.14 0.74 14.04
CA THR A 388 16.31 1.36 15.38
C THR A 388 17.48 2.34 15.37
N TRP A 389 18.65 1.87 14.97
CA TRP A 389 19.85 2.70 14.89
C TRP A 389 19.62 3.94 14.03
N TYR A 390 19.00 3.79 12.86
CA TYR A 390 18.76 4.92 11.96
C TYR A 390 17.84 5.97 12.57
N VAL A 391 16.72 5.54 13.13
CA VAL A 391 15.75 6.45 13.77
C VAL A 391 16.39 7.16 14.97
N ASP A 392 17.13 6.43 15.82
CA ASP A 392 17.82 7.01 16.97
C ASP A 392 18.91 7.99 16.56
N GLU A 393 19.65 7.69 15.48
CA GLU A 393 20.68 8.58 14.94
C GLU A 393 20.06 9.85 14.35
N VAL A 394 18.92 9.77 13.68
CA VAL A 394 18.15 10.94 13.25
C VAL A 394 17.77 11.81 14.46
N TYR A 395 17.21 11.23 15.53
CA TYR A 395 16.85 12.00 16.72
C TYR A 395 18.05 12.59 17.45
N ARG A 396 19.15 11.87 17.51
CA ARG A 396 20.41 12.36 18.10
C ARG A 396 20.91 13.61 17.35
N ARG A 397 20.95 13.55 16.01
CA ARG A 397 21.37 14.66 15.16
C ARG A 397 20.38 15.83 15.22
N TRP A 398 19.07 15.53 15.21
CA TRP A 398 18.03 16.54 15.35
C TRP A 398 18.18 17.34 16.63
N ALA A 399 18.39 16.67 17.76
CA ALA A 399 18.61 17.32 19.05
C ALA A 399 19.91 18.16 19.07
N ALA A 400 20.98 17.66 18.45
CA ALA A 400 22.24 18.38 18.35
C ALA A 400 22.15 19.64 17.46
N ALA A 401 21.37 19.59 16.38
CA ALA A 401 21.16 20.71 15.46
C ALA A 401 20.31 21.84 16.06
N GLY A 402 19.44 21.56 17.02
CA GLY A 402 18.67 22.57 17.75
C GLY A 402 17.77 23.44 16.87
N TYR A 403 17.12 22.87 15.86
CA TYR A 403 16.27 23.62 14.92
C TYR A 403 15.10 24.32 15.63
N GLU A 404 15.05 25.66 15.56
CA GLU A 404 14.03 26.49 16.21
C GLU A 404 12.72 26.60 15.39
N HIS A 405 12.78 26.31 14.10
CA HIS A 405 11.69 26.59 13.15
C HIS A 405 11.14 25.33 12.49
N LEU A 406 11.66 24.14 12.85
CA LEU A 406 11.28 22.85 12.28
C LEU A 406 10.71 21.93 13.36
N GLU A 407 9.81 21.04 12.94
CA GLU A 407 9.30 19.91 13.72
C GLU A 407 9.50 18.62 12.92
N LEU A 408 9.77 17.49 13.61
CA LEU A 408 9.89 16.16 13.03
C LEU A 408 8.67 15.29 13.45
N PRO A 409 7.50 15.48 12.82
CA PRO A 409 6.29 14.75 13.21
C PRO A 409 6.18 13.35 12.61
N ALA A 410 6.95 13.03 11.59
CA ALA A 410 6.78 11.75 10.88
C ALA A 410 8.08 11.27 10.22
N PHE A 411 8.08 9.96 9.96
CA PHE A 411 9.01 9.29 9.06
C PHE A 411 8.26 8.75 7.85
N TYR A 412 8.94 8.61 6.71
CA TYR A 412 8.43 8.02 5.48
C TYR A 412 9.10 6.67 5.22
N TRP A 413 8.30 5.63 4.98
CA TRP A 413 8.80 4.31 4.57
C TRP A 413 9.11 4.33 3.08
N TYR A 414 10.38 4.11 2.71
CA TYR A 414 10.87 4.38 1.35
C TYR A 414 10.39 3.40 0.28
N SER A 415 10.07 2.14 0.64
CA SER A 415 9.58 1.17 -0.33
C SER A 415 8.14 1.51 -0.74
N GLU A 416 7.92 1.71 -2.03
CA GLU A 416 6.60 2.08 -2.59
C GLU A 416 5.65 0.89 -2.74
N PHE A 417 6.10 -0.33 -2.44
CA PHE A 417 5.29 -1.55 -2.43
C PHE A 417 5.76 -2.49 -1.32
N MET A 418 4.85 -3.30 -0.82
CA MET A 418 5.21 -4.34 0.14
C MET A 418 5.75 -5.57 -0.60
N SER A 419 6.74 -6.25 -0.02
CA SER A 419 7.25 -7.49 -0.59
C SER A 419 6.18 -8.57 -0.61
N ARG A 420 6.16 -9.34 -1.69
CA ARG A 420 5.29 -10.52 -1.83
C ARG A 420 5.89 -11.78 -1.23
N GLN A 421 7.17 -11.75 -0.90
CA GLN A 421 7.86 -12.90 -0.34
C GLN A 421 7.55 -13.00 1.15
N THR A 422 6.92 -14.08 1.58
CA THR A 422 6.60 -14.32 3.00
C THR A 422 7.85 -14.37 3.87
N THR A 423 8.96 -14.87 3.33
CA THR A 423 10.28 -14.92 3.99
C THR A 423 10.88 -13.54 4.29
N VAL A 424 10.36 -12.47 3.68
CA VAL A 424 10.84 -11.10 3.93
C VAL A 424 10.27 -10.50 5.21
N ASN A 425 9.13 -10.98 5.69
CA ASN A 425 8.44 -10.49 6.89
C ASN A 425 8.28 -8.96 6.93
N GLU A 426 8.00 -8.35 5.78
CA GLU A 426 7.99 -6.89 5.66
C GLU A 426 6.85 -6.24 6.43
N ASP A 427 5.69 -6.86 6.44
CA ASP A 427 4.54 -6.42 7.22
C ASP A 427 4.84 -6.41 8.73
N ALA A 428 5.55 -7.42 9.23
CA ALA A 428 6.02 -7.48 10.61
C ALA A 428 7.04 -6.36 10.90
N LEU A 429 7.97 -6.10 9.97
CA LEU A 429 8.95 -5.03 10.11
C LEU A 429 8.28 -3.65 10.10
N ILE A 430 7.32 -3.41 9.21
CA ILE A 430 6.60 -2.13 9.12
C ILE A 430 5.80 -1.88 10.40
N ARG A 431 5.03 -2.86 10.90
CA ARG A 431 4.29 -2.73 12.16
C ARG A 431 5.23 -2.44 13.33
N TRP A 432 6.34 -3.17 13.42
CA TRP A 432 7.36 -2.92 14.44
C TRP A 432 7.97 -1.52 14.31
N THR A 433 8.28 -1.07 13.10
CA THR A 433 8.80 0.29 12.82
C THR A 433 7.80 1.36 13.25
N SER A 434 6.51 1.17 12.92
CA SER A 434 5.43 2.05 13.35
C SER A 434 5.38 2.17 14.88
N ASP A 435 5.36 1.06 15.58
CA ASP A 435 5.38 1.04 17.05
C ASP A 435 6.63 1.73 17.60
N TYR A 436 7.78 1.57 16.94
CA TYR A 436 9.01 2.21 17.37
C TYR A 436 8.97 3.73 17.22
N VAL A 437 8.57 4.25 16.07
CA VAL A 437 8.47 5.69 15.83
C VAL A 437 7.35 6.33 16.66
N HIS A 438 6.26 5.60 16.95
CA HIS A 438 5.21 6.06 17.86
C HIS A 438 5.72 6.27 19.29
N ARG A 439 6.61 5.39 19.80
CA ARG A 439 7.26 5.59 21.11
C ARG A 439 8.14 6.84 21.17
N LYS A 440 8.64 7.30 20.02
CA LYS A 440 9.37 8.58 19.87
C LYS A 440 8.45 9.77 19.65
N GLY A 441 7.14 9.57 19.52
CA GLY A 441 6.14 10.62 19.29
C GLY A 441 5.93 10.99 17.82
N ALA A 442 6.53 10.27 16.89
CA ALA A 442 6.37 10.48 15.44
C ALA A 442 5.33 9.54 14.81
N LYS A 443 4.97 9.81 13.56
CA LYS A 443 4.07 9.04 12.71
C LYS A 443 4.85 8.30 11.62
N LEU A 444 4.26 7.24 11.04
CA LEU A 444 4.81 6.55 9.89
C LEU A 444 3.93 6.79 8.67
N GLN A 445 4.51 7.37 7.62
CA GLN A 445 3.84 7.65 6.34
C GLN A 445 4.27 6.67 5.26
N TRP A 446 3.38 6.47 4.28
CA TRP A 446 3.65 5.69 3.09
C TRP A 446 3.11 6.36 1.82
N ILE A 447 3.86 6.27 0.73
CA ILE A 447 3.44 6.75 -0.59
C ILE A 447 3.56 5.57 -1.56
N PRO A 448 2.55 4.66 -1.58
CA PRO A 448 2.58 3.48 -2.42
C PRO A 448 2.47 3.81 -3.90
N TYR A 449 3.19 3.03 -4.72
CA TYR A 449 3.03 3.00 -6.16
C TYR A 449 1.57 2.63 -6.54
N TYR A 450 1.16 2.96 -7.75
CA TYR A 450 -0.15 2.69 -8.34
C TYR A 450 -0.65 1.27 -8.04
N PHE A 451 -1.65 1.15 -7.18
CA PHE A 451 -2.21 -0.13 -6.69
C PHE A 451 -1.17 -1.16 -6.23
N ALA A 452 -0.07 -0.71 -5.67
CA ALA A 452 0.98 -1.59 -5.15
C ALA A 452 0.45 -2.52 -4.05
N ARG A 453 1.08 -3.69 -3.89
CA ARG A 453 0.70 -4.63 -2.84
C ARG A 453 0.61 -3.94 -1.47
N GLY A 454 -0.47 -4.23 -0.74
CA GLY A 454 -0.73 -3.70 0.61
C GLY A 454 -1.40 -2.34 0.64
N TRP A 455 -1.63 -1.70 -0.52
CA TRP A 455 -2.22 -0.36 -0.60
C TRP A 455 -3.59 -0.26 0.08
N SER A 456 -4.47 -1.24 -0.10
CA SER A 456 -5.83 -1.23 0.47
C SER A 456 -5.86 -1.46 1.98
N ASP A 457 -4.84 -2.13 2.50
CA ASP A 457 -4.72 -2.52 3.91
C ASP A 457 -3.65 -1.70 4.66
N TRP A 458 -3.27 -0.53 4.13
CA TRP A 458 -2.18 0.29 4.64
C TRP A 458 -2.25 0.56 6.17
N LYS A 459 -3.45 0.78 6.72
CA LYS A 459 -3.63 0.96 8.18
C LYS A 459 -3.33 -0.32 8.97
N ALA A 460 -3.81 -1.47 8.49
CA ALA A 460 -3.53 -2.76 9.12
C ALA A 460 -2.04 -3.12 9.05
N ASN A 461 -1.34 -2.60 8.05
CA ASN A 461 0.11 -2.72 7.91
C ASN A 461 0.90 -1.79 8.86
N GLY A 462 0.23 -0.85 9.56
CA GLY A 462 0.83 -0.03 10.59
C GLY A 462 1.12 1.42 10.19
N PHE A 463 0.74 1.86 9.00
CA PHE A 463 0.92 3.25 8.60
C PHE A 463 -0.14 4.17 9.21
N ASP A 464 0.24 5.39 9.56
CA ASP A 464 -0.68 6.44 10.05
C ASP A 464 -1.35 7.19 8.91
N THR A 465 -0.63 7.40 7.80
CA THR A 465 -1.15 7.98 6.55
C THR A 465 -0.54 7.29 5.34
N ALA A 466 -1.33 7.19 4.28
CA ALA A 466 -0.85 6.78 2.97
C ALA A 466 -1.36 7.74 1.89
N LEU A 467 -0.52 7.96 0.86
CA LEU A 467 -0.86 8.80 -0.30
C LEU A 467 -0.56 8.00 -1.57
N MET A 468 -1.59 7.75 -2.37
CA MET A 468 -1.43 6.93 -3.59
C MET A 468 -0.76 7.73 -4.71
N GLN A 469 0.26 7.11 -5.34
CA GLN A 469 0.87 7.65 -6.56
C GLN A 469 0.04 7.23 -7.78
N PRO A 470 -0.47 8.14 -8.60
CA PRO A 470 -1.14 7.80 -9.85
C PRO A 470 -0.20 7.33 -10.96
N ASN A 471 1.04 7.78 -10.95
CA ASN A 471 2.02 7.51 -12.02
C ASN A 471 1.51 7.88 -13.44
N TYR A 472 0.60 8.87 -13.52
CA TYR A 472 0.01 9.30 -14.78
C TYR A 472 0.98 10.10 -15.63
N THR A 473 1.81 10.96 -15.00
CA THR A 473 2.82 11.76 -15.71
C THR A 473 3.82 10.91 -16.48
N PHE A 474 4.18 9.74 -15.93
CA PHE A 474 5.27 8.91 -16.43
C PHE A 474 4.84 7.81 -17.41
N HIS A 475 3.54 7.64 -17.62
CA HIS A 475 2.99 6.60 -18.49
C HIS A 475 2.14 7.19 -19.62
N ASN A 476 2.06 6.45 -20.74
CA ASN A 476 1.17 6.78 -21.85
C ASN A 476 -0.19 6.14 -21.58
N THR A 477 -1.00 6.78 -20.74
CA THR A 477 -2.35 6.37 -20.36
C THR A 477 -3.27 7.58 -20.37
N ASP A 478 -4.57 7.38 -20.26
CA ASP A 478 -5.61 8.42 -20.21
C ASP A 478 -5.91 8.89 -18.77
N GLU A 479 -6.81 9.87 -18.66
CA GLU A 479 -7.16 10.48 -17.38
C GLU A 479 -8.01 9.57 -16.48
N ASP A 480 -8.59 8.48 -16.98
CA ASP A 480 -9.33 7.50 -16.21
C ASP A 480 -8.47 6.91 -15.05
N ARG A 481 -7.14 6.89 -15.26
CA ARG A 481 -6.19 6.54 -14.18
C ARG A 481 -6.29 7.47 -12.98
N LEU A 482 -6.44 8.78 -13.20
CA LEU A 482 -6.60 9.75 -12.11
C LEU A 482 -7.94 9.59 -11.41
N ASP A 483 -9.01 9.30 -12.15
CA ASP A 483 -10.33 9.01 -11.58
C ASP A 483 -10.30 7.72 -10.74
N ALA A 484 -9.63 6.67 -11.24
CA ALA A 484 -9.45 5.42 -10.51
C ALA A 484 -8.72 5.64 -9.17
N ILE A 485 -7.63 6.40 -9.19
CA ILE A 485 -6.86 6.70 -7.98
C ILE A 485 -7.63 7.60 -7.02
N ALA A 486 -8.31 8.63 -7.53
CA ALA A 486 -9.12 9.51 -6.70
C ALA A 486 -10.18 8.72 -5.94
N GLN A 487 -10.91 7.83 -6.62
CA GLN A 487 -11.93 7.00 -6.00
C GLN A 487 -11.33 5.97 -5.03
N ALA A 488 -10.24 5.28 -5.42
CA ALA A 488 -9.55 4.32 -4.56
C ALA A 488 -9.02 4.96 -3.28
N ALA A 489 -8.39 6.14 -3.41
CA ALA A 489 -7.90 6.90 -2.27
C ALA A 489 -9.04 7.32 -1.34
N TYR A 490 -10.16 7.80 -1.89
CA TYR A 490 -11.35 8.15 -1.11
C TYR A 490 -11.91 6.94 -0.35
N ASP A 491 -12.07 5.80 -1.02
CA ASP A 491 -12.66 4.57 -0.46
C ASP A 491 -11.81 3.96 0.65
N HIS A 492 -10.51 4.23 0.67
CA HIS A 492 -9.56 3.66 1.62
C HIS A 492 -8.93 4.69 2.57
N GLY A 493 -9.45 5.92 2.60
CA GLY A 493 -8.96 6.96 3.52
C GLY A 493 -7.53 7.42 3.23
N MET A 494 -7.11 7.37 1.97
CA MET A 494 -5.78 7.76 1.50
C MET A 494 -5.78 9.18 0.91
N GLY A 495 -4.63 9.83 0.92
CA GLY A 495 -4.39 11.02 0.11
C GLY A 495 -3.94 10.66 -1.31
N VAL A 496 -3.69 11.69 -2.11
CA VAL A 496 -3.18 11.56 -3.48
C VAL A 496 -1.84 12.28 -3.58
N GLU A 497 -0.87 11.68 -4.28
CA GLU A 497 0.34 12.35 -4.70
C GLU A 497 0.11 13.03 -6.05
N ILE A 498 0.51 14.28 -6.16
CA ILE A 498 0.46 15.08 -7.39
C ILE A 498 1.85 15.09 -7.99
N GLU A 499 1.98 14.59 -9.21
CA GLU A 499 3.28 14.33 -9.83
C GLU A 499 3.54 15.25 -11.00
N MET A 500 4.78 15.75 -11.09
CA MET A 500 5.28 16.45 -12.26
C MET A 500 6.71 16.01 -12.60
N SER A 501 7.09 16.12 -13.85
CA SER A 501 8.48 16.01 -14.31
C SER A 501 9.00 17.38 -14.75
N ASP A 502 10.33 17.52 -14.86
CA ASP A 502 10.97 18.78 -15.33
C ASP A 502 10.47 19.20 -16.71
N ALA A 503 10.02 18.25 -17.54
CA ALA A 503 9.45 18.54 -18.84
C ALA A 503 8.17 19.43 -18.78
N VAL A 504 7.53 19.55 -17.61
CA VAL A 504 6.39 20.46 -17.40
C VAL A 504 6.74 21.91 -17.73
N LEU A 505 8.01 22.30 -17.59
CA LEU A 505 8.49 23.65 -17.84
C LEU A 505 8.54 24.00 -19.33
N THR A 506 8.78 23.02 -20.20
CA THR A 506 9.05 23.23 -21.63
C THR A 506 8.09 22.52 -22.58
N ASN A 507 7.36 21.51 -22.10
CA ASN A 507 6.46 20.69 -22.91
C ASN A 507 5.00 20.91 -22.52
N GLU A 508 4.20 21.42 -23.45
CA GLU A 508 2.78 21.72 -23.23
C GLU A 508 1.95 20.46 -22.91
N ALA A 509 2.21 19.33 -23.56
CA ALA A 509 1.48 18.09 -23.30
C ALA A 509 1.75 17.56 -21.87
N VAL A 510 3.01 17.66 -21.41
CA VAL A 510 3.37 17.26 -20.03
C VAL A 510 2.76 18.24 -19.02
N ARG A 511 2.73 19.53 -19.36
CA ARG A 511 2.06 20.56 -18.54
C ARG A 511 0.54 20.31 -18.47
N GLY A 512 -0.07 19.89 -19.56
CA GLY A 512 -1.47 19.45 -19.59
C GLY A 512 -1.74 18.28 -18.65
N LYS A 513 -0.85 17.28 -18.61
CA LYS A 513 -0.95 16.18 -17.64
C LYS A 513 -0.89 16.66 -16.19
N TYR A 514 0.01 17.59 -15.88
CA TYR A 514 0.08 18.17 -14.53
C TYR A 514 -1.23 18.91 -14.17
N TYR A 515 -1.79 19.68 -15.10
CA TYR A 515 -3.06 20.36 -14.86
C TYR A 515 -4.23 19.38 -14.73
N ALA A 516 -4.18 18.23 -15.38
CA ALA A 516 -5.18 17.17 -15.17
C ALA A 516 -5.22 16.69 -13.72
N TYR A 517 -4.07 16.52 -13.04
CA TYR A 517 -4.05 16.24 -11.59
C TYR A 517 -4.78 17.31 -10.77
N LEU A 518 -4.54 18.59 -11.09
CA LEU A 518 -5.16 19.70 -10.37
C LEU A 518 -6.68 19.75 -10.63
N ASN A 519 -7.09 19.56 -11.88
CA ASN A 519 -8.49 19.54 -12.29
C ASN A 519 -9.25 18.40 -11.61
N LYS A 520 -8.70 17.18 -11.64
CA LYS A 520 -9.26 16.01 -10.96
C LYS A 520 -9.30 16.20 -9.44
N GLY A 521 -8.35 16.93 -8.87
CA GLY A 521 -8.38 17.29 -7.45
C GLY A 521 -9.53 18.22 -7.07
N VAL A 522 -9.95 19.12 -7.97
CA VAL A 522 -11.16 19.91 -7.79
C VAL A 522 -12.40 19.05 -7.96
N GLU A 523 -12.46 18.25 -9.03
CA GLU A 523 -13.59 17.38 -9.37
C GLU A 523 -13.90 16.37 -8.25
N HIS A 524 -12.91 15.64 -7.77
CA HIS A 524 -13.04 14.62 -6.74
C HIS A 524 -12.90 15.13 -5.31
N GLY A 525 -12.51 16.40 -5.11
CA GLY A 525 -12.42 17.05 -3.81
C GLY A 525 -11.10 16.85 -3.04
N TYR A 526 -10.09 16.14 -3.58
CA TYR A 526 -8.81 15.96 -2.91
C TYR A 526 -7.93 17.22 -2.91
N MET A 527 -8.32 18.29 -3.66
CA MET A 527 -7.66 19.60 -3.53
C MET A 527 -7.64 20.10 -2.08
N ASN A 528 -8.68 19.82 -1.30
CA ASN A 528 -8.83 20.29 0.09
C ASN A 528 -8.42 19.23 1.13
N SER A 529 -7.70 18.18 0.73
CA SER A 529 -7.18 17.13 1.59
C SER A 529 -5.69 17.28 1.87
N PHE A 530 -5.16 16.49 2.81
CA PHE A 530 -3.72 16.29 2.94
C PHE A 530 -3.21 15.55 1.70
N LYS A 531 -2.15 16.07 1.09
CA LYS A 531 -1.59 15.58 -0.17
C LYS A 531 -0.09 15.84 -0.27
N ALA A 532 0.58 15.09 -1.17
CA ALA A 532 1.99 15.23 -1.47
C ALA A 532 2.20 15.76 -2.90
N PHE A 533 3.34 16.39 -3.11
CA PHE A 533 3.79 16.84 -4.43
C PHE A 533 5.15 16.24 -4.74
N TYR A 534 5.18 15.40 -5.76
CA TYR A 534 6.40 14.94 -6.40
C TYR A 534 6.78 15.90 -7.53
N GLN A 535 8.03 16.36 -7.56
CA GLN A 535 8.47 17.39 -8.51
C GLN A 535 9.85 17.11 -9.11
N GLN A 536 10.25 15.85 -9.18
CA GLN A 536 11.62 15.44 -9.46
C GLN A 536 12.61 16.09 -8.48
N VAL A 537 13.49 17.00 -8.93
CA VAL A 537 14.50 17.57 -8.05
C VAL A 537 14.15 19.02 -7.63
N LYS A 538 14.16 19.96 -8.58
CA LYS A 538 13.95 21.41 -8.31
C LYS A 538 12.98 22.06 -9.29
N THR A 539 12.03 21.31 -9.85
CA THR A 539 11.12 21.78 -10.88
C THR A 539 10.30 23.00 -10.46
N LEU A 540 9.75 22.99 -9.22
CA LEU A 540 8.96 24.13 -8.73
C LEU A 540 9.82 25.37 -8.49
N LYS A 541 11.08 25.23 -8.05
CA LYS A 541 12.02 26.34 -7.98
C LYS A 541 12.29 26.93 -9.37
N GLN A 542 12.60 26.08 -10.33
CA GLN A 542 12.83 26.50 -11.71
C GLN A 542 11.60 27.22 -12.30
N ALA A 543 10.40 26.71 -12.02
CA ALA A 543 9.15 27.37 -12.38
C ALA A 543 9.00 28.76 -11.74
N ALA A 544 9.31 28.88 -10.43
CA ALA A 544 9.23 30.12 -9.67
C ALA A 544 10.18 31.21 -10.20
N GLU A 545 11.34 30.82 -10.72
CA GLU A 545 12.38 31.71 -11.23
C GLU A 545 12.29 31.95 -12.74
N SER A 546 11.38 31.22 -13.43
CA SER A 546 11.29 31.26 -14.89
C SER A 546 10.77 32.59 -15.41
N ASN A 547 11.40 33.11 -16.47
CA ASN A 547 10.89 34.21 -17.26
C ASN A 547 9.88 33.78 -18.33
N ASP A 548 9.79 32.47 -18.62
CA ASP A 548 8.75 31.92 -19.50
C ASP A 548 7.40 31.96 -18.75
N PRO A 549 6.38 32.65 -19.31
CA PRO A 549 5.08 32.73 -18.67
C PRO A 549 4.42 31.39 -18.41
N ALA A 550 4.58 30.42 -19.32
CA ALA A 550 3.96 29.10 -19.22
C ALA A 550 4.64 28.24 -18.14
N ALA A 551 5.97 28.30 -18.02
CA ALA A 551 6.69 27.63 -16.93
C ALA A 551 6.36 28.28 -15.58
N ARG A 552 6.33 29.62 -15.52
CA ARG A 552 5.96 30.35 -14.30
C ARG A 552 4.53 30.05 -13.86
N GLU A 553 3.59 29.89 -14.78
CA GLU A 553 2.20 29.56 -14.48
C GLU A 553 2.07 28.23 -13.72
N VAL A 554 2.96 27.25 -13.94
CA VAL A 554 3.00 25.99 -13.15
C VAL A 554 3.14 26.30 -11.66
N TYR A 555 4.05 27.20 -11.29
CA TYR A 555 4.25 27.59 -9.91
C TYR A 555 3.06 28.36 -9.32
N ASP A 556 2.53 29.32 -10.09
CA ASP A 556 1.40 30.15 -9.68
C ASP A 556 0.14 29.30 -9.47
N LYS A 557 -0.15 28.37 -10.39
CA LYS A 557 -1.29 27.44 -10.27
C LYS A 557 -1.09 26.43 -9.13
N THR A 558 0.14 25.95 -8.90
CA THR A 558 0.45 25.13 -7.73
C THR A 558 0.10 25.86 -6.43
N TYR A 559 0.52 27.12 -6.30
CA TYR A 559 0.17 27.93 -5.14
C TYR A 559 -1.34 28.10 -4.97
N GLN A 560 -2.07 28.44 -6.03
CA GLN A 560 -3.54 28.55 -5.98
C GLN A 560 -4.18 27.25 -5.54
N TYR A 561 -3.67 26.11 -6.02
CA TYR A 561 -4.16 24.80 -5.65
C TYR A 561 -3.92 24.47 -4.16
N LEU A 562 -2.74 24.80 -3.63
CA LEU A 562 -2.42 24.65 -2.21
C LEU A 562 -3.35 25.48 -1.31
N LYS A 563 -3.79 26.64 -1.80
CA LYS A 563 -4.70 27.56 -1.08
C LYS A 563 -6.19 27.24 -1.31
N GLY A 564 -6.53 26.23 -2.11
CA GLY A 564 -7.92 25.91 -2.42
C GLY A 564 -8.61 26.96 -3.29
N THR A 565 -7.86 27.79 -4.01
CA THR A 565 -8.37 28.86 -4.88
C THR A 565 -8.16 28.59 -6.38
N TYR A 566 -7.56 27.45 -6.70
CA TYR A 566 -7.39 27.00 -8.09
C TYR A 566 -8.76 26.72 -8.72
N ALA A 567 -8.94 27.21 -9.94
CA ALA A 567 -10.07 26.89 -10.81
C ALA A 567 -9.52 26.32 -12.12
N PRO A 568 -10.07 25.21 -12.64
CA PRO A 568 -9.69 24.60 -13.92
C PRO A 568 -9.75 25.54 -15.13
#